data_d07737e5b5aafcfbb5bfb028988f4537
#
_entry.id   d07737e5b5aafcfbb5bfb028988f4537
#
_cell.length_a   1.000
_cell.length_b   1.000
_cell.length_c   1.000
_cell.angle_alpha   90.00
_cell.angle_beta   90.00
_cell.angle_gamma   90.00
#
_symmetry.space_group_name_H-M   'P 1'
#
loop_
_entity.id
_entity.type
_entity.pdbx_description
1 polymer ?
#
loop_
_entity_poly.entity_id
_entity_poly.type
_entity_poly.pdbx_seq_one_letter_code
_entity_poly.pdbx_strand_id
1 'polypeptide(L)'
;YRTVTRRLEVKNGKQGSRVIDDSYNANPVAMRCAVDVLSKQQGKKIMVVGDMLELGAQSADRHKILGRQIKDAGINVLLGYGDFSKLTVAEFGVNAKFYVDKQELITALTAMLDADTVVLVKGSHGMQLNEVVNAIIA
;
A
#
# COMPACT_ATOMS: atom_id res chain seq x y z
N TYR A 1 -16.95 -6.68 -11.05
CA TYR A 1 -16.21 -7.81 -11.52
C TYR A 1 -15.11 -7.42 -12.47
N ARG A 2 -15.39 -6.97 -13.66
CA ARG A 2 -14.32 -6.51 -14.53
C ARG A 2 -13.59 -5.33 -13.96
N THR A 3 -14.32 -4.43 -13.33
CA THR A 3 -13.74 -3.27 -12.68
C THR A 3 -12.76 -3.68 -11.60
N VAL A 4 -13.12 -4.72 -10.84
CA VAL A 4 -12.23 -5.24 -9.79
C VAL A 4 -10.95 -5.77 -10.40
N THR A 5 -11.06 -6.53 -11.50
CA THR A 5 -9.90 -7.10 -12.17
C THR A 5 -8.93 -6.02 -12.63
N ARG A 6 -9.44 -4.91 -13.16
CA ARG A 6 -8.58 -3.83 -13.64
C ARG A 6 -7.88 -3.08 -12.51
N ARG A 7 -8.46 -3.08 -11.31
CA ARG A 7 -7.85 -2.40 -10.17
C ARG A 7 -6.66 -3.14 -9.59
N LEU A 8 -6.56 -4.44 -9.86
CA LEU A 8 -5.49 -5.28 -9.31
C LEU A 8 -4.54 -5.70 -10.41
N GLU A 9 -4.06 -4.74 -11.15
CA GLU A 9 -3.13 -4.95 -12.25
C GLU A 9 -1.74 -5.25 -11.74
N VAL A 10 -1.15 -6.35 -12.21
CA VAL A 10 0.21 -6.73 -11.85
C VAL A 10 1.15 -6.25 -12.95
N LYS A 11 2.17 -5.50 -12.56
CA LYS A 11 3.15 -4.92 -13.48
C LYS A 11 4.55 -5.35 -13.08
N ASN A 12 5.46 -5.36 -14.05
CA ASN A 12 6.87 -5.60 -13.76
C ASN A 12 7.47 -4.34 -13.15
N GLY A 13 8.14 -4.50 -12.01
CA GLY A 13 8.81 -3.40 -11.33
C GLY A 13 10.30 -3.41 -11.58
N LYS A 14 10.95 -2.36 -11.11
CA LYS A 14 12.41 -2.23 -11.19
C LYS A 14 13.08 -3.34 -10.41
N GLN A 15 14.28 -3.73 -10.82
CA GLN A 15 15.11 -4.74 -10.18
C GLN A 15 14.45 -6.13 -10.15
N GLY A 16 13.54 -6.41 -11.07
CA GLY A 16 12.87 -7.70 -11.13
C GLY A 16 11.70 -7.86 -10.17
N SER A 17 11.32 -6.79 -9.50
CA SER A 17 10.19 -6.82 -8.57
C SER A 17 8.86 -6.89 -9.30
N ARG A 18 7.80 -7.22 -8.54
CA ARG A 18 6.42 -7.21 -9.05
C ARG A 18 5.66 -6.11 -8.33
N VAL A 19 4.86 -5.36 -9.08
CA VAL A 19 4.09 -4.25 -8.55
C VAL A 19 2.62 -4.51 -8.82
N ILE A 20 1.81 -4.51 -7.78
CA ILE A 20 0.36 -4.61 -7.92
C ILE A 20 -0.20 -3.21 -7.79
N ASP A 21 -0.74 -2.71 -8.89
CA ASP A 21 -1.29 -1.36 -8.96
C ASP A 21 -2.76 -1.39 -8.59
N ASP A 22 -3.08 -0.88 -7.41
CA ASP A 22 -4.45 -0.76 -6.93
C ASP A 22 -4.67 0.66 -6.40
N SER A 23 -4.11 1.63 -7.10
CA SER A 23 -4.04 3.02 -6.65
C SER A 23 -5.27 3.85 -7.02
N TYR A 24 -6.31 3.21 -7.56
CA TYR A 24 -7.49 3.93 -8.05
C TYR A 24 -8.43 4.37 -6.94
N ASN A 25 -8.71 3.50 -5.98
CA ASN A 25 -9.70 3.78 -4.94
C ASN A 25 -9.34 3.06 -3.65
N ALA A 26 -9.76 3.63 -2.53
CA ALA A 26 -9.50 3.04 -1.23
C ALA A 26 -10.69 3.26 -0.30
N ASN A 27 -11.28 2.17 0.15
CA ASN A 27 -12.28 2.15 1.22
C ASN A 27 -11.98 0.93 2.09
N PRO A 28 -12.61 0.80 3.26
CA PRO A 28 -12.25 -0.30 4.17
C PRO A 28 -12.37 -1.69 3.57
N VAL A 29 -13.42 -1.94 2.77
CA VAL A 29 -13.60 -3.25 2.13
C VAL A 29 -12.54 -3.49 1.07
N ALA A 30 -12.30 -2.51 0.21
CA ALA A 30 -11.29 -2.62 -0.85
C ALA A 30 -9.89 -2.79 -0.28
N MET A 31 -9.58 -2.10 0.82
CA MET A 31 -8.29 -2.24 1.49
C MET A 31 -8.11 -3.65 2.04
N ARG A 32 -9.13 -4.20 2.67
CA ARG A 32 -9.03 -5.55 3.21
C ARG A 32 -8.83 -6.57 2.11
N CYS A 33 -9.52 -6.40 0.98
CA CYS A 33 -9.32 -7.29 -0.18
C CYS A 33 -7.89 -7.20 -0.71
N ALA A 34 -7.32 -6.00 -0.77
CA ALA A 34 -5.96 -5.80 -1.23
C ALA A 34 -4.95 -6.47 -0.31
N VAL A 35 -5.16 -6.36 1.01
CA VAL A 35 -4.31 -7.03 1.99
C VAL A 35 -4.33 -8.54 1.77
N ASP A 36 -5.51 -9.10 1.54
CA ASP A 36 -5.65 -10.53 1.29
C ASP A 36 -4.91 -10.95 0.03
N VAL A 37 -5.04 -10.20 -1.05
CA VAL A 37 -4.34 -10.48 -2.31
C VAL A 37 -2.83 -10.47 -2.08
N LEU A 38 -2.31 -9.44 -1.42
CA LEU A 38 -0.87 -9.32 -1.17
C LEU A 38 -0.37 -10.44 -0.26
N SER A 39 -1.14 -10.81 0.74
CA SER A 39 -0.73 -11.84 1.71
C SER A 39 -0.49 -13.18 1.04
N LYS A 40 -1.13 -13.45 -0.08
CA LYS A 40 -1.01 -14.70 -0.81
C LYS A 40 0.12 -14.73 -1.82
N GLN A 41 0.83 -13.62 -1.99
CA GLN A 41 1.95 -13.56 -2.92
C GLN A 41 3.18 -14.21 -2.31
N GLN A 42 4.08 -14.67 -3.19
CA GLN A 42 5.37 -15.21 -2.78
C GLN A 42 6.38 -14.08 -2.62
N GLY A 43 7.33 -14.25 -1.70
CA GLY A 43 8.43 -13.34 -1.52
C GLY A 43 8.21 -12.29 -0.44
N LYS A 44 9.02 -11.26 -0.47
CA LYS A 44 8.94 -10.16 0.49
C LYS A 44 7.82 -9.22 0.08
N LYS A 45 6.87 -9.01 0.98
CA LYS A 45 5.66 -8.25 0.69
C LYS A 45 5.74 -6.87 1.29
N ILE A 46 5.60 -5.87 0.43
CA ILE A 46 5.60 -4.46 0.83
C ILE A 46 4.26 -3.86 0.46
N MET A 47 3.62 -3.18 1.41
CA MET A 47 2.37 -2.48 1.13
C MET A 47 2.58 -0.99 1.28
N VAL A 48 2.15 -0.23 0.28
CA VAL A 48 2.16 1.22 0.31
C VAL A 48 0.71 1.68 0.40
N VAL A 49 0.37 2.42 1.44
CA VAL A 49 -1.01 2.85 1.67
C VAL A 49 -1.09 4.37 1.75
N GLY A 50 -2.14 4.92 1.17
CA GLY A 50 -2.55 6.29 1.40
C GLY A 50 -3.80 6.32 2.24
N ASP A 51 -4.27 7.53 2.53
CA ASP A 51 -5.47 7.69 3.33
C ASP A 51 -6.71 7.19 2.61
N MET A 52 -7.62 6.60 3.38
CA MET A 52 -8.98 6.38 2.93
C MET A 52 -9.75 7.66 3.20
N LEU A 53 -10.30 8.27 2.17
CA LEU A 53 -10.98 9.55 2.30
C LEU A 53 -12.47 9.35 2.55
N GLU A 54 -13.12 10.41 3.04
CA GLU A 54 -14.57 10.47 3.20
C GLU A 54 -15.15 9.47 4.20
N LEU A 55 -14.38 9.12 5.23
CA LEU A 55 -14.86 8.24 6.28
C LEU A 55 -15.44 8.99 7.48
N GLY A 56 -15.30 10.30 7.49
CA GLY A 56 -15.83 11.14 8.56
C GLY A 56 -15.26 10.77 9.92
N ALA A 57 -16.12 10.65 10.92
CA ALA A 57 -15.70 10.38 12.29
C ALA A 57 -15.04 9.02 12.47
N GLN A 58 -15.19 8.10 11.51
CA GLN A 58 -14.60 6.77 11.60
C GLN A 58 -13.18 6.69 11.05
N SER A 59 -12.66 7.78 10.48
CA SER A 59 -11.36 7.78 9.81
C SER A 59 -10.25 7.24 10.69
N ALA A 60 -10.12 7.75 11.92
CA ALA A 60 -9.03 7.33 12.82
C ALA A 60 -9.10 5.83 13.11
N ASP A 61 -10.28 5.36 13.51
CA ASP A 61 -10.45 3.95 13.88
C ASP A 61 -10.23 3.02 12.69
N ARG A 62 -10.74 3.40 11.52
CA ARG A 62 -10.60 2.55 10.33
C ARG A 62 -9.15 2.43 9.91
N HIS A 63 -8.38 3.50 10.02
CA HIS A 63 -6.95 3.46 9.69
C HIS A 63 -6.17 2.62 10.69
N LYS A 64 -6.53 2.67 11.97
CA LYS A 64 -5.89 1.82 12.99
C LYS A 64 -6.20 0.35 12.75
N ILE A 65 -7.46 0.02 12.47
CA ILE A 65 -7.88 -1.35 12.17
C ILE A 65 -7.10 -1.89 10.98
N LEU A 66 -6.95 -1.08 9.94
CA LEU A 66 -6.19 -1.47 8.75
C LEU A 66 -4.75 -1.84 9.10
N GLY A 67 -4.10 -1.07 9.97
CA GLY A 67 -2.73 -1.35 10.40
C GLY A 67 -2.60 -2.73 11.02
N ARG A 68 -3.55 -3.09 11.88
CA ARG A 68 -3.57 -4.42 12.51
C ARG A 68 -3.84 -5.51 11.48
N GLN A 69 -4.74 -5.27 10.54
CA GLN A 69 -5.05 -6.24 9.49
C GLN A 69 -3.82 -6.54 8.63
N ILE A 70 -3.09 -5.50 8.26
CA ILE A 70 -1.88 -5.65 7.45
C ILE A 70 -0.82 -6.44 8.22
N LYS A 71 -0.64 -6.14 9.49
CA LYS A 71 0.31 -6.84 10.33
C LYS A 71 -0.06 -8.32 10.47
N ASP A 72 -1.32 -8.59 10.77
CA ASP A 72 -1.81 -9.95 10.99
C ASP A 72 -1.73 -10.79 9.72
N ALA A 73 -1.77 -10.15 8.56
CA ALA A 73 -1.69 -10.84 7.27
C ALA A 73 -0.25 -11.26 6.91
N GLY A 74 0.73 -10.86 7.71
CA GLY A 74 2.12 -11.24 7.46
C GLY A 74 2.82 -10.41 6.42
N ILE A 75 2.35 -9.19 6.15
CA ILE A 75 3.04 -8.27 5.25
C ILE A 75 4.35 -7.84 5.94
N ASN A 76 5.44 -7.82 5.18
CA ASN A 76 6.76 -7.60 5.75
C ASN A 76 7.05 -6.13 6.04
N VAL A 77 6.63 -5.22 5.16
CA VAL A 77 6.93 -3.80 5.28
C VAL A 77 5.69 -2.99 4.92
N LEU A 78 5.43 -1.94 5.69
CA LEU A 78 4.34 -1.02 5.43
C LEU A 78 4.87 0.39 5.30
N LEU A 79 4.55 1.06 4.21
CA LEU A 79 4.89 2.47 4.00
C LEU A 79 3.61 3.26 3.87
N GLY A 80 3.46 4.28 4.69
CA GLY A 80 2.24 5.09 4.74
C GLY A 80 2.45 6.53 4.28
N TYR A 81 1.48 7.06 3.57
CA TYR A 81 1.49 8.44 3.10
C TYR A 81 0.12 9.06 3.36
N GLY A 82 0.10 10.20 4.04
CA GLY A 82 -1.12 10.90 4.38
C GLY A 82 -1.36 10.95 5.88
N ASP A 83 -2.15 11.93 6.33
CA ASP A 83 -2.31 12.23 7.76
C ASP A 83 -2.88 11.07 8.57
N PHE A 84 -3.87 10.37 8.02
CA PHE A 84 -4.47 9.24 8.73
C PHE A 84 -3.62 7.98 8.64
N SER A 85 -2.80 7.87 7.62
CA SER A 85 -1.93 6.70 7.46
C SER A 85 -0.86 6.63 8.54
N LYS A 86 -0.59 7.73 9.23
CA LYS A 86 0.22 7.73 10.45
C LYS A 86 -0.30 6.72 11.46
N LEU A 87 -1.61 6.66 11.62
CA LEU A 87 -2.26 5.74 12.56
C LEU A 87 -2.11 4.29 12.11
N THR A 88 -2.22 4.06 10.81
CA THR A 88 -2.02 2.72 10.22
C THR A 88 -0.60 2.24 10.50
N VAL A 89 0.38 3.09 10.26
CA VAL A 89 1.78 2.78 10.50
C VAL A 89 2.05 2.48 11.96
N ALA A 90 1.49 3.30 12.86
CA ALA A 90 1.68 3.12 14.30
C ALA A 90 1.14 1.77 14.78
N GLU A 91 -0.02 1.36 14.28
CA GLU A 91 -0.62 0.06 14.67
C GLU A 91 0.14 -1.12 14.09
N PHE A 92 0.74 -0.97 12.92
CA PHE A 92 1.58 -2.02 12.35
C PHE A 92 2.86 -2.21 13.17
N GLY A 93 3.51 -1.12 13.55
CA GLY A 93 4.68 -1.15 14.43
C GLY A 93 5.99 -1.30 13.68
N VAL A 94 6.75 -2.35 14.04
CA VAL A 94 8.08 -2.58 13.48
C VAL A 94 8.02 -2.82 11.98
N ASN A 95 8.94 -2.21 11.23
CA ASN A 95 9.03 -2.29 9.77
C ASN A 95 7.93 -1.50 9.06
N ALA A 96 7.38 -0.51 9.74
CA ALA A 96 6.46 0.43 9.11
C ALA A 96 7.03 1.83 9.24
N LYS A 97 6.80 2.65 8.22
CA LYS A 97 7.25 4.03 8.25
C LYS A 97 6.25 4.94 7.56
N PHE A 98 6.06 6.12 8.16
CA PHE A 98 5.18 7.16 7.64
C PHE A 98 6.02 8.22 6.92
N TYR A 99 5.50 8.70 5.79
CA TYR A 99 6.16 9.73 5.00
C TYR A 99 5.22 10.90 4.76
N VAL A 100 5.74 12.09 4.96
CA VAL A 100 5.04 13.34 4.63
C VAL A 100 5.25 13.67 3.16
N ASP A 101 6.44 13.35 2.66
CA ASP A 101 6.85 13.65 1.29
C ASP A 101 6.82 12.37 0.45
N LYS A 102 6.04 12.40 -0.63
CA LYS A 102 5.90 11.25 -1.51
C LYS A 102 7.22 10.87 -2.17
N GLN A 103 8.08 11.84 -2.48
CA GLN A 103 9.38 11.57 -3.08
C GLN A 103 10.30 10.81 -2.13
N GLU A 104 10.25 11.12 -0.85
CA GLU A 104 11.03 10.38 0.14
C GLU A 104 10.54 8.93 0.24
N LEU A 105 9.23 8.74 0.17
CA LEU A 105 8.66 7.38 0.16
C LEU A 105 9.14 6.62 -1.07
N ILE A 106 9.11 7.25 -2.23
CA ILE A 106 9.55 6.63 -3.49
C ILE A 106 11.02 6.24 -3.40
N THR A 107 11.87 7.11 -2.87
CA THR A 107 13.30 6.84 -2.72
C THR A 107 13.54 5.63 -1.82
N ALA A 108 12.86 5.60 -0.67
CA ALA A 108 13.01 4.49 0.27
C ALA A 108 12.50 3.19 -0.32
N LEU A 109 11.36 3.23 -1.00
CA LEU A 109 10.77 2.05 -1.62
C LEU A 109 11.67 1.50 -2.73
N THR A 110 12.19 2.38 -3.57
CA THR A 110 13.06 1.97 -4.68
C THR A 110 14.28 1.22 -4.16
N ALA A 111 14.84 1.65 -3.04
CA ALA A 111 15.99 0.99 -2.42
C ALA A 111 15.68 -0.41 -1.90
N MET A 112 14.40 -0.73 -1.69
CA MET A 112 13.99 -2.05 -1.18
C MET A 112 13.69 -3.05 -2.29
N LEU A 113 13.63 -2.63 -3.54
CA LEU A 113 13.17 -3.49 -4.64
C LEU A 113 14.24 -4.49 -5.05
N ASP A 114 13.83 -5.74 -5.23
CA ASP A 114 14.66 -6.81 -5.79
C ASP A 114 13.75 -7.87 -6.40
N ALA A 115 14.34 -8.93 -6.93
CA ALA A 115 13.59 -9.96 -7.62
C ALA A 115 12.65 -10.76 -6.72
N ASP A 116 12.86 -10.68 -5.40
CA ASP A 116 12.03 -11.39 -4.41
C ASP A 116 10.93 -10.51 -3.83
N THR A 117 10.80 -9.27 -4.30
CA THR A 117 9.90 -8.28 -3.71
C THR A 117 8.61 -8.15 -4.51
N VAL A 118 7.49 -8.09 -3.81
CA VAL A 118 6.20 -7.72 -4.39
C VAL A 118 5.65 -6.54 -3.61
N VAL A 119 5.22 -5.50 -4.34
CA VAL A 119 4.70 -4.26 -3.76
C VAL A 119 3.27 -4.09 -4.19
N LEU A 120 2.38 -3.80 -3.25
CA LEU A 120 1.01 -3.40 -3.57
C LEU A 120 0.83 -1.95 -3.14
N VAL A 121 0.39 -1.11 -4.07
CA VAL A 121 0.17 0.32 -3.82
C VAL A 121 -1.33 0.60 -3.84
N LYS A 122 -1.86 1.13 -2.74
CA LYS A 122 -3.28 1.41 -2.63
C LYS A 122 -3.55 2.66 -1.79
N GLY A 123 -4.34 3.55 -2.34
CA GLY A 123 -4.81 4.74 -1.66
C GLY A 123 -5.98 5.31 -2.43
N SER A 124 -6.65 6.30 -1.90
CA SER A 124 -7.73 6.94 -2.63
C SER A 124 -7.16 7.73 -3.80
N HIS A 125 -7.99 7.95 -4.82
CA HIS A 125 -7.56 8.66 -6.03
C HIS A 125 -6.96 10.02 -5.70
N GLY A 126 -7.50 10.72 -4.71
CA GLY A 126 -7.02 12.04 -4.31
C GLY A 126 -5.59 12.04 -3.76
N MET A 127 -5.08 10.88 -3.33
CA MET A 127 -3.70 10.76 -2.84
C MET A 127 -2.69 10.66 -3.97
N GLN A 128 -3.12 10.36 -5.19
CA GLN A 128 -2.28 10.26 -6.38
C GLN A 128 -1.11 9.30 -6.20
N LEU A 129 -1.37 8.15 -5.60
CA LEU A 129 -0.33 7.14 -5.40
C LEU A 129 0.07 6.44 -6.71
N ASN A 130 -0.67 6.70 -7.79
CA ASN A 130 -0.22 6.29 -9.11
C ASN A 130 1.18 6.85 -9.44
N GLU A 131 1.55 7.98 -8.83
CA GLU A 131 2.91 8.52 -8.99
C GLU A 131 3.96 7.57 -8.42
N VAL A 132 3.64 6.90 -7.30
CA VAL A 132 4.53 5.89 -6.72
C VAL A 132 4.67 4.71 -7.66
N VAL A 133 3.54 4.22 -8.21
CA VAL A 133 3.56 3.11 -9.16
C VAL A 133 4.42 3.47 -10.37
N ASN A 134 4.20 4.63 -10.95
CA ASN A 134 4.94 5.04 -12.15
C ASN A 134 6.43 5.16 -11.89
N ALA A 135 6.82 5.48 -10.68
CA ALA A 135 8.22 5.65 -10.32
C ALA A 135 8.97 4.31 -10.17
N ILE A 136 8.25 3.23 -9.85
CA ILE A 136 8.89 1.94 -9.55
C ILE A 136 8.66 0.86 -10.60
N ILE A 137 7.83 1.08 -11.60
CA ILE A 137 7.66 0.12 -12.69
C ILE A 137 8.88 0.14 -13.62
N ALA A 138 9.13 -1.02 -14.21
CA ALA A 138 10.30 -1.19 -15.09
C ALA A 138 10.13 -0.44 -16.42
#